data_fae0a9de1e3416e0764334d4846caa28
#
_entry.id   fae0a9de1e3416e0764334d4846caa28
#
_cell.length_a   1.000
_cell.length_b   1.000
_cell.length_c   1.000
_cell.angle_alpha   90.00
_cell.angle_beta   90.00
_cell.angle_gamma   90.00
#
_symmetry.space_group_name_H-M   'P 1'
#
loop_
_entity.id
_entity.type
_entity.pdbx_description
1 polymer ?
#
loop_
_entity_poly.entity_id
_entity_poly.type
_entity_poly.pdbx_seq_one_letter_code
_entity_poly.pdbx_strand_id
1 'polypeptide(L)'
;RGYTFGGWFSGDTQLTAKTVITGDMTCTAKWTAITYTIAFSANEGTGTMESISAAYDEDVTLPRNAFTRPGYSFSGWGTYSGTSYGTYQDEQAVRNLASEQGKTVTLYAAWSGLPVDVTLKLNYEGAEDITRTGIVGSNYNYIVTESGGSKFSQVADPVRTGYIFDGWFDAAEGGNEIS
;
A
#
# COMPACT_ATOMS: atom_id res chain seq x y z
N ARG A 1 28.32 3.13 2.81
CA ARG A 1 26.99 2.64 2.43
C ARG A 1 26.28 3.75 1.65
N GLY A 2 25.66 3.45 0.53
CA GLY A 2 25.01 4.45 -0.32
C GLY A 2 25.93 5.25 -1.24
N TYR A 3 27.22 4.96 -1.26
CA TYR A 3 28.21 5.63 -2.11
C TYR A 3 29.16 4.64 -2.76
N THR A 4 29.62 4.98 -3.95
CA THR A 4 30.73 4.32 -4.63
C THR A 4 32.02 5.14 -4.42
N PHE A 5 33.13 4.44 -4.20
CA PHE A 5 34.42 5.07 -4.10
C PHE A 5 34.92 5.53 -5.47
N GLY A 6 35.11 6.82 -5.62
CA GLY A 6 35.53 7.48 -6.86
C GLY A 6 37.04 7.60 -7.02
N GLY A 7 37.80 7.29 -5.97
CA GLY A 7 39.27 7.34 -5.97
C GLY A 7 39.85 8.32 -4.95
N TRP A 8 41.17 8.30 -4.84
CA TRP A 8 41.94 9.27 -4.07
C TRP A 8 42.34 10.46 -4.96
N PHE A 9 42.27 11.64 -4.43
CA PHE A 9 42.60 12.90 -5.12
C PHE A 9 43.55 13.76 -4.29
N SER A 10 44.53 14.37 -4.96
CA SER A 10 45.30 15.48 -4.41
C SER A 10 44.90 16.76 -5.15
N GLY A 11 44.15 17.64 -4.45
CA GLY A 11 43.40 18.70 -5.11
C GLY A 11 42.41 18.10 -6.12
N ASP A 12 42.46 18.52 -7.36
CA ASP A 12 41.59 18.01 -8.46
C ASP A 12 42.22 16.85 -9.24
N THR A 13 43.43 16.45 -8.92
CA THR A 13 44.13 15.37 -9.63
C THR A 13 43.88 14.02 -8.98
N GLN A 14 43.28 13.09 -9.73
CA GLN A 14 43.10 11.73 -9.28
C GLN A 14 44.44 10.98 -9.20
N LEU A 15 44.66 10.30 -8.08
CA LEU A 15 45.82 9.43 -7.93
C LEU A 15 45.55 8.10 -8.64
N THR A 16 46.53 7.65 -9.38
CA THR A 16 46.53 6.36 -10.07
C THR A 16 47.78 5.57 -9.72
N ALA A 17 47.88 4.30 -10.17
CA ALA A 17 49.09 3.51 -10.01
C ALA A 17 50.35 4.11 -10.71
N LYS A 18 50.17 5.11 -11.57
CA LYS A 18 51.24 5.81 -12.27
C LYS A 18 51.60 7.17 -11.61
N THR A 19 50.94 7.55 -10.55
CA THR A 19 51.21 8.82 -9.85
C THR A 19 52.54 8.71 -9.13
N VAL A 20 53.49 9.57 -9.45
CA VAL A 20 54.78 9.66 -8.80
C VAL A 20 54.69 10.58 -7.59
N ILE A 21 55.07 10.07 -6.42
CA ILE A 21 55.12 10.85 -5.18
C ILE A 21 56.50 11.53 -5.13
N THR A 22 56.51 12.86 -5.11
CA THR A 22 57.76 13.69 -5.12
C THR A 22 57.98 14.42 -3.80
N GLY A 23 57.07 14.32 -2.83
CA GLY A 23 57.14 14.95 -1.53
C GLY A 23 55.86 14.68 -0.74
N ASP A 24 55.69 15.36 0.41
CA ASP A 24 54.50 15.26 1.25
C ASP A 24 53.24 15.68 0.46
N MET A 25 52.16 14.87 0.53
CA MET A 25 50.92 15.15 -0.13
C MET A 25 49.73 14.77 0.74
N THR A 26 48.66 15.55 0.62
CA THR A 26 47.37 15.21 1.23
C THR A 26 46.47 14.60 0.16
N CYS A 27 45.90 13.44 0.47
CA CYS A 27 44.97 12.74 -0.42
C CYS A 27 43.58 12.69 0.21
N THR A 28 42.58 13.07 -0.58
CA THR A 28 41.17 13.07 -0.16
C THR A 28 40.41 12.01 -0.98
N ALA A 29 39.61 11.21 -0.29
CA ALA A 29 38.69 10.29 -0.96
C ALA A 29 37.53 11.06 -1.59
N LYS A 30 37.21 10.75 -2.84
CA LYS A 30 35.95 11.21 -3.47
C LYS A 30 34.96 10.06 -3.52
N TRP A 31 33.70 10.39 -3.25
CA TRP A 31 32.58 9.48 -3.21
C TRP A 31 31.48 9.95 -4.12
N THR A 32 30.83 9.04 -4.83
CA THR A 32 29.66 9.33 -5.67
C THR A 32 28.46 8.63 -5.05
N ALA A 33 27.38 9.37 -4.81
CA ALA A 33 26.14 8.78 -4.36
C ALA A 33 25.64 7.75 -5.37
N ILE A 34 25.14 6.62 -4.89
CA ILE A 34 24.52 5.62 -5.74
C ILE A 34 23.17 6.14 -6.26
N THR A 35 22.72 5.58 -7.38
CA THR A 35 21.35 5.77 -7.88
C THR A 35 20.58 4.44 -7.80
N TYR A 36 19.27 4.55 -7.58
CA TYR A 36 18.35 3.42 -7.52
C TYR A 36 17.03 3.79 -8.19
N THR A 37 16.19 2.80 -8.46
CA THR A 37 14.89 2.99 -9.10
C THR A 37 13.77 2.72 -8.08
N ILE A 38 12.75 3.56 -8.05
CA ILE A 38 11.50 3.32 -7.33
C ILE A 38 10.46 2.94 -8.38
N ALA A 39 9.97 1.72 -8.31
CA ALA A 39 8.90 1.19 -9.15
C ALA A 39 7.59 1.13 -8.35
N PHE A 40 6.46 1.18 -9.05
CA PHE A 40 5.13 1.18 -8.43
C PHE A 40 4.33 -0.02 -8.90
N SER A 41 3.62 -0.67 -7.98
CA SER A 41 2.72 -1.78 -8.23
C SER A 41 1.30 -1.42 -7.81
N ALA A 42 0.34 -1.69 -8.67
CA ALA A 42 -1.08 -1.46 -8.39
C ALA A 42 -1.63 -2.34 -7.26
N ASN A 43 -0.98 -3.46 -6.92
CA ASN A 43 -1.33 -4.36 -5.82
C ASN A 43 -2.84 -4.68 -5.80
N GLU A 44 -3.30 -5.45 -6.77
CA GLU A 44 -4.71 -5.79 -7.05
C GLU A 44 -5.57 -4.63 -7.61
N GLY A 45 -5.00 -3.45 -7.78
CA GLY A 45 -5.61 -2.37 -8.53
C GLY A 45 -5.29 -2.45 -10.02
N THR A 46 -5.71 -1.45 -10.76
CA THR A 46 -5.48 -1.28 -12.21
C THR A 46 -4.84 0.07 -12.51
N GLY A 47 -4.26 0.20 -13.69
CA GLY A 47 -3.55 1.40 -14.14
C GLY A 47 -2.05 1.15 -14.31
N THR A 48 -1.33 2.19 -14.67
CA THR A 48 0.12 2.18 -14.86
C THR A 48 0.74 3.42 -14.24
N MET A 49 1.96 3.29 -13.71
CA MET A 49 2.77 4.40 -13.24
C MET A 49 4.22 4.19 -13.68
N GLU A 50 4.84 5.25 -14.13
CA GLU A 50 6.26 5.24 -14.49
C GLU A 50 7.13 5.14 -13.23
N SER A 51 8.22 4.37 -13.34
CA SER A 51 9.23 4.33 -12.30
C SER A 51 10.04 5.63 -12.26
N ILE A 52 10.55 5.99 -11.10
CA ILE A 52 11.39 7.18 -10.91
C ILE A 52 12.79 6.78 -10.46
N SER A 53 13.79 7.58 -10.86
CA SER A 53 15.17 7.46 -10.38
C SER A 53 15.37 8.31 -9.14
N ALA A 54 16.13 7.80 -8.18
CA ALA A 54 16.50 8.50 -6.96
C ALA A 54 17.99 8.33 -6.69
N ALA A 55 18.62 9.33 -6.08
CA ALA A 55 19.98 9.26 -5.59
C ALA A 55 20.02 9.11 -4.07
N TYR A 56 21.07 8.50 -3.56
CA TYR A 56 21.29 8.37 -2.12
C TYR A 56 21.57 9.75 -1.52
N ASP A 57 21.02 10.02 -0.32
CA ASP A 57 21.06 11.30 0.39
C ASP A 57 20.35 12.47 -0.31
N GLU A 58 19.58 12.21 -1.36
CA GLU A 58 18.67 13.18 -1.97
C GLU A 58 17.22 12.83 -1.66
N ASP A 59 16.39 13.84 -1.40
CA ASP A 59 14.95 13.68 -1.26
C ASP A 59 14.29 13.56 -2.62
N VAL A 60 13.42 12.58 -2.79
CA VAL A 60 12.59 12.43 -3.98
C VAL A 60 11.12 12.38 -3.57
N THR A 61 10.28 13.19 -4.22
CA THR A 61 8.83 13.18 -3.97
C THR A 61 8.20 12.04 -4.77
N LEU A 62 7.44 11.18 -4.09
CA LEU A 62 6.66 10.15 -4.76
C LEU A 62 5.60 10.80 -5.67
N PRO A 63 5.38 10.28 -6.89
CA PRO A 63 4.33 10.79 -7.75
C PRO A 63 2.95 10.49 -7.15
N ARG A 64 1.98 11.33 -7.50
CA ARG A 64 0.58 11.08 -7.14
C ARG A 64 0.12 9.74 -7.66
N ASN A 65 -0.62 8.99 -6.82
CA ASN A 65 -1.18 7.70 -7.21
C ASN A 65 -2.10 7.82 -8.44
N ALA A 66 -1.85 7.01 -9.46
CA ALA A 66 -2.67 6.89 -10.66
C ALA A 66 -3.36 5.51 -10.78
N PHE A 67 -3.17 4.62 -9.81
CA PHE A 67 -3.88 3.35 -9.77
C PHE A 67 -5.29 3.53 -9.22
N THR A 68 -6.19 2.63 -9.59
CA THR A 68 -7.57 2.55 -9.10
C THR A 68 -7.90 1.12 -8.73
N ARG A 69 -8.79 0.94 -7.74
CA ARG A 69 -9.33 -0.35 -7.35
C ARG A 69 -10.83 -0.17 -7.04
N PRO A 70 -11.75 -0.77 -7.82
CA PRO A 70 -13.18 -0.65 -7.59
C PRO A 70 -13.57 -1.07 -6.16
N GLY A 71 -14.35 -0.25 -5.48
CA GLY A 71 -14.79 -0.49 -4.10
C GLY A 71 -13.73 -0.15 -3.02
N TYR A 72 -12.57 0.40 -3.40
CA TYR A 72 -11.51 0.75 -2.46
C TYR A 72 -11.02 2.17 -2.65
N SER A 73 -10.49 2.76 -1.58
CA SER A 73 -9.71 4.00 -1.60
C SER A 73 -8.22 3.70 -1.42
N PHE A 74 -7.38 4.49 -2.07
CA PHE A 74 -5.94 4.42 -1.87
C PHE A 74 -5.59 4.96 -0.47
N SER A 75 -4.79 4.20 0.29
CA SER A 75 -4.40 4.54 1.66
C SER A 75 -2.89 4.81 1.82
N GLY A 76 -2.12 4.77 0.74
CA GLY A 76 -0.69 5.04 0.73
C GLY A 76 0.13 3.95 0.04
N TRP A 77 1.45 4.04 0.14
CA TRP A 77 2.41 3.13 -0.47
C TRP A 77 2.99 2.19 0.58
N GLY A 78 2.88 0.91 0.37
CA GLY A 78 3.50 -0.13 1.21
C GLY A 78 4.79 -0.67 0.63
N THR A 79 5.54 -1.40 1.43
CA THR A 79 6.87 -1.95 1.07
C THR A 79 6.85 -3.43 0.69
N TYR A 80 5.67 -4.06 0.69
CA TYR A 80 5.50 -5.48 0.30
C TYR A 80 4.15 -5.69 -0.40
N SER A 81 4.09 -6.73 -1.22
CA SER A 81 2.88 -7.15 -1.93
C SER A 81 1.80 -7.63 -0.96
N GLY A 82 0.53 -7.31 -1.23
CA GLY A 82 -0.60 -7.65 -0.36
C GLY A 82 -0.75 -6.74 0.85
N THR A 83 0.04 -5.66 0.96
CA THR A 83 -0.11 -4.68 2.04
C THR A 83 -1.46 -3.96 1.96
N SER A 84 -2.12 -3.81 3.11
CA SER A 84 -3.30 -2.97 3.29
C SER A 84 -2.98 -1.62 3.95
N TYR A 85 -1.73 -1.40 4.36
CA TYR A 85 -1.28 -0.19 5.04
C TYR A 85 -0.20 0.51 4.25
N GLY A 86 -0.35 1.84 4.06
CA GLY A 86 0.68 2.68 3.49
C GLY A 86 1.78 2.98 4.52
N THR A 87 3.02 2.63 4.17
CA THR A 87 4.22 3.07 4.92
C THR A 87 4.53 4.53 4.59
N TYR A 88 4.27 4.92 3.33
CA TYR A 88 4.45 6.29 2.82
C TYR A 88 3.12 6.83 2.32
N GLN A 89 2.89 8.12 2.54
CA GLN A 89 1.72 8.81 2.01
C GLN A 89 1.87 9.11 0.51
N ASP A 90 0.74 9.44 -0.14
CA ASP A 90 0.77 9.97 -1.50
C ASP A 90 1.60 11.25 -1.57
N GLU A 91 2.37 11.44 -2.64
CA GLU A 91 3.21 12.62 -2.85
C GLU A 91 4.21 12.90 -1.71
N GLN A 92 4.49 11.93 -0.84
CA GLN A 92 5.45 12.06 0.25
C GLN A 92 6.89 12.15 -0.29
N ALA A 93 7.70 13.05 0.29
CA ALA A 93 9.14 13.02 0.09
C ALA A 93 9.75 11.82 0.84
N VAL A 94 10.56 11.05 0.13
CA VAL A 94 11.26 9.88 0.66
C VAL A 94 12.76 9.98 0.39
N ARG A 95 13.56 9.28 1.18
CA ARG A 95 15.02 9.31 1.10
C ARG A 95 15.60 7.93 1.40
N ASN A 96 16.67 7.57 0.69
CA ASN A 96 17.48 6.40 1.03
C ASN A 96 16.71 5.06 1.09
N LEU A 97 15.77 4.83 0.16
CA LEU A 97 15.01 3.58 0.11
C LEU A 97 15.88 2.37 -0.30
N ALA A 98 17.03 2.62 -0.93
CA ALA A 98 18.04 1.61 -1.21
C ALA A 98 19.45 2.13 -0.91
N SER A 99 20.40 1.23 -0.69
CA SER A 99 21.82 1.54 -0.45
C SER A 99 22.76 0.80 -1.39
N GLU A 100 22.23 0.23 -2.47
CA GLU A 100 22.96 -0.53 -3.50
C GLU A 100 22.75 0.12 -4.86
N GLN A 101 23.83 0.26 -5.65
CA GLN A 101 23.77 0.84 -6.99
C GLN A 101 22.83 0.06 -7.90
N GLY A 102 21.92 0.76 -8.58
CA GLY A 102 21.00 0.19 -9.56
C GLY A 102 19.87 -0.67 -8.97
N LYS A 103 19.71 -0.70 -7.64
CA LYS A 103 18.62 -1.43 -6.98
C LYS A 103 17.28 -0.91 -7.43
N THR A 104 16.31 -1.80 -7.65
CA THR A 104 14.89 -1.44 -7.77
C THR A 104 14.17 -1.72 -6.46
N VAL A 105 13.50 -0.70 -5.94
CA VAL A 105 12.58 -0.79 -4.80
C VAL A 105 11.16 -0.68 -5.35
N THR A 106 10.32 -1.67 -5.11
CA THR A 106 8.92 -1.62 -5.52
C THR A 106 8.06 -1.15 -4.35
N LEU A 107 7.29 -0.10 -4.57
CA LEU A 107 6.23 0.36 -3.69
C LEU A 107 4.88 -0.16 -4.18
N TYR A 108 4.09 -0.69 -3.27
CA TYR A 108 2.81 -1.32 -3.55
C TYR A 108 1.68 -0.43 -3.07
N ALA A 109 0.68 -0.19 -3.92
CA ALA A 109 -0.51 0.54 -3.52
C ALA A 109 -1.22 -0.20 -2.37
N ALA A 110 -1.48 0.50 -1.28
CA ALA A 110 -2.28 0.01 -0.17
C ALA A 110 -3.72 0.49 -0.34
N TRP A 111 -4.67 -0.39 -0.09
CA TRP A 111 -6.08 -0.16 -0.35
C TRP A 111 -6.92 -0.35 0.90
N SER A 112 -7.84 0.58 1.16
CA SER A 112 -8.86 0.48 2.20
C SER A 112 -10.22 0.31 1.55
N GLY A 113 -10.99 -0.70 1.98
CA GLY A 113 -12.35 -0.93 1.49
C GLY A 113 -13.26 0.25 1.78
N LEU A 114 -14.10 0.60 0.81
CA LEU A 114 -15.12 1.63 0.98
C LEU A 114 -16.35 1.06 1.72
N PRO A 115 -17.08 1.91 2.46
CA PRO A 115 -18.35 1.52 3.05
C PRO A 115 -19.38 1.24 1.96
N VAL A 116 -20.20 0.22 2.16
CA VAL A 116 -21.31 -0.19 1.29
C VAL A 116 -22.54 -0.52 2.12
N ASP A 117 -23.72 -0.30 1.56
CA ASP A 117 -24.95 -0.71 2.21
C ASP A 117 -25.21 -2.20 1.96
N VAL A 118 -25.49 -2.92 3.04
CA VAL A 118 -25.91 -4.32 3.05
C VAL A 118 -27.33 -4.38 3.52
N THR A 119 -28.26 -4.79 2.64
CA THR A 119 -29.66 -4.95 2.95
C THR A 119 -29.95 -6.40 3.31
N LEU A 120 -30.39 -6.65 4.54
CA LEU A 120 -30.80 -7.93 5.05
C LEU A 120 -32.32 -8.05 4.92
N LYS A 121 -32.78 -8.94 4.06
CA LYS A 121 -34.21 -9.21 3.81
C LYS A 121 -34.70 -10.32 4.70
N LEU A 122 -35.68 -10.03 5.53
CA LEU A 122 -36.23 -11.02 6.47
C LEU A 122 -37.11 -12.09 5.79
N ASN A 123 -37.43 -11.92 4.49
CA ASN A 123 -38.10 -12.88 3.62
C ASN A 123 -39.46 -13.42 4.15
N TYR A 124 -40.28 -12.56 4.74
CA TYR A 124 -41.68 -12.86 5.08
C TYR A 124 -42.54 -11.60 4.98
N GLU A 125 -43.85 -11.81 4.77
CA GLU A 125 -44.81 -10.72 4.59
C GLU A 125 -44.91 -9.82 5.83
N GLY A 126 -44.89 -8.51 5.60
CA GLY A 126 -44.94 -7.49 6.64
C GLY A 126 -43.59 -7.26 7.38
N ALA A 127 -42.52 -7.95 7.00
CA ALA A 127 -41.21 -7.69 7.53
C ALA A 127 -40.57 -6.46 6.83
N GLU A 128 -39.90 -5.63 7.60
CA GLU A 128 -39.09 -4.52 7.08
C GLU A 128 -37.65 -4.97 6.86
N ASP A 129 -37.05 -4.55 5.75
CA ASP A 129 -35.64 -4.79 5.43
C ASP A 129 -34.75 -4.08 6.45
N ILE A 130 -33.64 -4.71 6.82
CA ILE A 130 -32.64 -4.15 7.72
C ILE A 130 -31.44 -3.72 6.90
N THR A 131 -31.14 -2.42 6.85
CA THR A 131 -29.93 -1.90 6.20
C THR A 131 -28.80 -1.74 7.22
N ARG A 132 -27.60 -2.17 6.85
CA ARG A 132 -26.39 -2.05 7.62
C ARG A 132 -25.25 -1.58 6.72
N THR A 133 -24.18 -1.03 7.31
CA THR A 133 -23.01 -0.63 6.56
C THR A 133 -21.97 -1.74 6.66
N GLY A 134 -21.54 -2.26 5.54
CA GLY A 134 -20.39 -3.15 5.40
C GLY A 134 -19.16 -2.42 4.85
N ILE A 135 -18.02 -3.08 4.83
CA ILE A 135 -16.79 -2.58 4.21
C ILE A 135 -16.37 -3.58 3.12
N VAL A 136 -16.11 -3.08 1.92
CA VAL A 136 -15.66 -3.92 0.80
C VAL A 136 -14.39 -4.69 1.20
N GLY A 137 -14.38 -6.00 0.94
CA GLY A 137 -13.28 -6.90 1.29
C GLY A 137 -13.28 -7.40 2.74
N SER A 138 -14.26 -6.99 3.57
CA SER A 138 -14.49 -7.55 4.89
C SER A 138 -15.46 -8.72 4.84
N ASN A 139 -15.36 -9.63 5.82
CA ASN A 139 -16.31 -10.70 6.00
C ASN A 139 -17.65 -10.16 6.50
N TYR A 140 -18.74 -10.90 6.28
CA TYR A 140 -20.08 -10.61 6.78
C TYR A 140 -20.11 -10.30 8.29
N ASN A 141 -19.30 -10.97 9.10
CA ASN A 141 -19.19 -10.73 10.54
C ASN A 141 -18.70 -9.33 10.93
N TYR A 142 -18.27 -8.51 9.96
CA TYR A 142 -17.79 -7.13 10.15
C TYR A 142 -18.79 -6.08 9.65
N ILE A 143 -20.09 -6.38 9.65
CA ILE A 143 -21.12 -5.40 9.33
C ILE A 143 -21.29 -4.44 10.52
N VAL A 144 -21.21 -3.13 10.25
CA VAL A 144 -21.38 -2.08 11.28
C VAL A 144 -22.85 -1.98 11.69
N THR A 145 -23.16 -2.14 12.95
CA THR A 145 -24.53 -2.16 13.46
C THR A 145 -25.10 -0.79 13.83
N GLU A 146 -24.26 0.24 13.98
CA GLU A 146 -24.72 1.60 14.33
C GLU A 146 -23.89 2.69 13.65
N SER A 147 -24.57 3.81 13.37
CA SER A 147 -23.97 5.02 12.83
C SER A 147 -23.01 5.65 13.84
N GLY A 148 -21.71 5.62 13.55
CA GLY A 148 -20.67 6.33 14.32
C GLY A 148 -19.84 5.51 15.31
N GLY A 149 -20.04 4.21 15.42
CA GLY A 149 -19.27 3.34 16.32
C GLY A 149 -18.21 2.51 15.59
N SER A 150 -16.98 2.48 16.13
CA SER A 150 -15.87 1.64 15.64
C SER A 150 -16.03 0.15 16.02
N LYS A 151 -17.23 -0.34 16.27
CA LYS A 151 -17.48 -1.73 16.65
C LYS A 151 -18.20 -2.45 15.53
N PHE A 152 -17.48 -3.31 14.86
CA PHE A 152 -18.06 -4.37 14.06
C PHE A 152 -18.70 -5.36 15.02
N SER A 153 -19.99 -5.58 14.91
CA SER A 153 -20.70 -6.61 15.67
C SER A 153 -21.51 -7.45 14.72
N GLN A 154 -21.54 -8.74 14.98
CA GLN A 154 -22.38 -9.69 14.26
C GLN A 154 -23.84 -9.21 14.30
N VAL A 155 -24.53 -9.25 13.18
CA VAL A 155 -25.95 -8.99 13.14
C VAL A 155 -26.65 -10.10 13.93
N ALA A 156 -27.48 -9.73 14.90
CA ALA A 156 -28.26 -10.73 15.66
C ALA A 156 -29.21 -11.48 14.72
N ASP A 157 -29.35 -12.78 14.95
CA ASP A 157 -30.29 -13.62 14.21
C ASP A 157 -31.72 -13.09 14.35
N PRO A 158 -32.45 -12.95 13.24
CA PRO A 158 -33.84 -12.49 13.29
C PRO A 158 -34.74 -13.55 13.93
N VAL A 159 -35.79 -13.12 14.61
CA VAL A 159 -36.78 -13.99 15.23
C VAL A 159 -38.10 -13.90 14.47
N ARG A 160 -38.63 -15.09 14.07
CA ARG A 160 -39.95 -15.28 13.49
C ARG A 160 -40.70 -16.37 14.25
N THR A 161 -41.89 -16.06 14.78
CA THR A 161 -42.69 -17.02 15.55
C THR A 161 -43.02 -18.26 14.71
N GLY A 162 -42.72 -19.45 15.24
CA GLY A 162 -42.96 -20.73 14.58
C GLY A 162 -41.90 -21.16 13.55
N TYR A 163 -40.80 -20.42 13.43
CA TYR A 163 -39.71 -20.74 12.50
C TYR A 163 -38.35 -20.71 13.21
N ILE A 164 -37.43 -21.50 12.68
CA ILE A 164 -36.02 -21.47 13.05
C ILE A 164 -35.28 -20.68 11.97
N PHE A 165 -34.38 -19.78 12.38
CA PHE A 165 -33.50 -19.08 11.45
C PHE A 165 -32.42 -20.04 10.96
N ASP A 166 -32.29 -20.21 9.65
CA ASP A 166 -31.41 -21.18 9.00
C ASP A 166 -30.10 -20.55 8.50
N GLY A 167 -30.07 -19.22 8.39
CA GLY A 167 -28.92 -18.48 7.91
C GLY A 167 -29.28 -17.35 6.95
N TRP A 168 -28.28 -16.61 6.55
CA TRP A 168 -28.38 -15.61 5.50
C TRP A 168 -27.95 -16.21 4.16
N PHE A 169 -28.72 -15.96 3.10
CA PHE A 169 -28.49 -16.49 1.76
C PHE A 169 -28.46 -15.38 0.73
N ASP A 170 -27.74 -15.56 -0.39
CA ASP A 170 -27.66 -14.59 -1.49
C ASP A 170 -28.94 -14.55 -2.36
N ALA A 171 -29.86 -15.49 -2.19
CA ALA A 171 -31.20 -15.50 -2.81
C ALA A 171 -32.26 -16.10 -1.87
N ALA A 172 -33.52 -15.68 -2.06
CA ALA A 172 -34.66 -16.14 -1.25
C ALA A 172 -34.96 -17.64 -1.40
N GLU A 173 -34.66 -18.21 -2.55
CA GLU A 173 -34.82 -19.64 -2.87
C GLU A 173 -33.59 -20.11 -3.64
N GLY A 174 -33.02 -21.25 -3.23
CA GLY A 174 -31.89 -21.91 -3.92
C GLY A 174 -30.58 -21.11 -3.90
N GLY A 175 -30.45 -20.09 -3.01
CA GLY A 175 -29.24 -19.32 -2.83
C GLY A 175 -28.13 -20.06 -2.08
N ASN A 176 -26.92 -19.50 -2.12
CA ASN A 176 -25.80 -19.97 -1.32
C ASN A 176 -25.81 -19.29 0.04
N GLU A 177 -25.46 -20.03 1.08
CA GLU A 177 -25.29 -19.46 2.42
C GLU A 177 -24.11 -18.46 2.43
N ILE A 178 -24.36 -17.30 3.05
CA ILE A 178 -23.35 -16.25 3.25
C ILE A 178 -22.71 -16.49 4.62
N SER A 179 -21.48 -17.00 4.62
CA SER A 179 -20.70 -17.32 5.82
C SER A 179 -19.56 -16.34 6.09
#